data_fe44302e60150c566bf61020bc5ceb4b
#
_entry.id   fe44302e60150c566bf61020bc5ceb4b
#
_cell.length_a   1.000
_cell.length_b   1.000
_cell.length_c   1.000
_cell.angle_alpha   90.00
_cell.angle_beta   90.00
_cell.angle_gamma   90.00
#
_symmetry.space_group_name_H-M   'P 1'
#
loop_
_entity.id
_entity.type
_entity.pdbx_description
1 polymer ?
#
loop_
_entity_poly.entity_id
_entity_poly.type
_entity_poly.pdbx_seq_one_letter_code
_entity_poly.pdbx_strand_id
1 'polypeptide(L)'
;MIKFGTYTGHGYALTYQIGEAEPAASLTGSGRGTESDGQAALSARRMGAYYFWPAGANNDDPDVCAALIKGNRLLPSLIEKQVAILYGTGPMLFREETGDDGTVSRRYLQDPEIQAWLEGWKRNGLPDSYREYLIKCIRSYYYSEGIFSQWQLTRGTMAHVPGTLPVAGLRHISELRARLATAKDISRKTDVVQSDFDCVLVGNWSKATSTNNYSVYPKFNPVKPLSCNGAISYSRNADYDNDIYATNVFFNGVRQWIIGCNATPYYINSFLENALSARHHIIIPNAWYNAKKEALEELCQMNAEKKAGGAKDGELITVKVGSETLEIGTEYSEMLLDKYVNLELRNLTSFLAGRGKNQGKTYATRSFMNENGDIEQWKIEEIPQKYKEYIEALISVDKRADMVLLSAKGIDPSISNITSDGTISKSGSDAYYNYIIYLTQQAIPDSVVCADLNEAIALNFPEKYADGIRIGFHRPAVQRQEDVSPANRMANQNEQ
;
A
#
# COMPACT_ATOMS: atom_id res chain seq x y z
N MET A 1 -22.12 -6.63 14.31
CA MET A 1 -22.84 -6.00 15.45
C MET A 1 -22.08 -6.33 16.72
N ILE A 2 -21.34 -5.35 17.26
CA ILE A 2 -20.52 -5.53 18.47
C ILE A 2 -21.49 -5.70 19.64
N LYS A 3 -21.43 -6.83 20.31
CA LYS A 3 -22.20 -7.06 21.54
C LYS A 3 -21.29 -6.78 22.74
N PHE A 4 -21.58 -5.73 23.47
CA PHE A 4 -21.01 -5.49 24.78
C PHE A 4 -21.83 -6.25 25.82
N GLY A 5 -21.18 -7.04 26.65
CA GLY A 5 -21.76 -7.66 27.80
C GLY A 5 -21.05 -7.15 29.04
N THR A 6 -21.81 -6.71 30.03
CA THR A 6 -21.30 -6.43 31.38
C THR A 6 -21.89 -7.46 32.31
N TYR A 7 -21.06 -8.27 32.91
CA TYR A 7 -21.47 -9.16 34.00
C TYR A 7 -21.06 -8.49 35.31
N THR A 8 -22.06 -8.15 36.13
CA THR A 8 -21.86 -7.62 37.49
C THR A 8 -22.19 -8.74 38.45
N GLY A 9 -21.18 -9.29 39.10
CA GLY A 9 -21.35 -10.16 40.27
C GLY A 9 -21.14 -9.37 41.57
N HIS A 10 -21.40 -9.96 42.70
CA HIS A 10 -21.07 -9.35 43.99
C HIS A 10 -19.56 -9.04 44.04
N GLY A 11 -19.19 -7.76 43.96
CA GLY A 11 -17.83 -7.26 44.11
C GLY A 11 -16.94 -7.23 42.87
N TYR A 12 -17.44 -7.59 41.67
CA TYR A 12 -16.69 -7.39 40.42
C TYR A 12 -17.59 -7.10 39.23
N ALA A 13 -17.10 -6.27 38.34
CA ALA A 13 -17.69 -6.03 37.01
C ALA A 13 -16.74 -6.54 35.93
N LEU A 14 -17.19 -7.50 35.16
CA LEU A 14 -16.48 -7.99 33.98
C LEU A 14 -17.14 -7.43 32.75
N THR A 15 -16.45 -6.51 32.09
CA THR A 15 -16.86 -6.00 30.77
C THR A 15 -16.20 -6.86 29.72
N TYR A 16 -16.98 -7.55 28.92
CA TYR A 16 -16.46 -8.29 27.78
C TYR A 16 -17.07 -7.77 26.49
N GLN A 17 -16.25 -7.73 25.48
CA GLN A 17 -16.64 -7.41 24.13
C GLN A 17 -16.53 -8.69 23.30
N ILE A 18 -17.66 -9.23 22.88
CA ILE A 18 -17.70 -10.27 21.86
C ILE A 18 -18.10 -9.58 20.58
N GLY A 19 -17.14 -9.30 19.73
CA GLY A 19 -17.32 -8.92 18.35
C GLY A 19 -16.42 -9.81 17.53
N GLU A 20 -16.88 -10.19 16.34
CA GLU A 20 -15.96 -10.51 15.28
C GLU A 20 -15.05 -9.29 15.22
N ALA A 21 -13.73 -9.49 15.33
CA ALA A 21 -12.78 -8.44 15.02
C ALA A 21 -13.20 -7.94 13.64
N GLU A 22 -13.71 -6.70 13.56
CA GLU A 22 -13.85 -6.10 12.24
C GLU A 22 -12.45 -6.21 11.64
N PRO A 23 -12.30 -6.86 10.48
CA PRO A 23 -11.03 -6.84 9.79
C PRO A 23 -10.67 -5.36 9.69
N ALA A 24 -9.50 -5.01 10.22
CA ALA A 24 -9.00 -3.64 10.30
C ALA A 24 -9.43 -2.92 9.04
N ALA A 25 -10.21 -1.86 9.20
CA ALA A 25 -11.04 -1.14 8.24
C ALA A 25 -10.56 -1.45 6.82
N SER A 26 -11.30 -2.31 6.13
CA SER A 26 -10.83 -2.91 4.91
C SER A 26 -10.35 -1.79 4.00
N LEU A 27 -9.06 -1.68 3.81
CA LEU A 27 -8.45 -0.94 2.70
C LEU A 27 -8.87 -1.56 1.35
N THR A 28 -9.62 -2.65 1.42
CA THR A 28 -10.46 -3.14 0.36
C THR A 28 -11.71 -2.27 0.38
N GLY A 29 -11.75 -1.24 -0.46
CA GLY A 29 -13.00 -0.56 -0.76
C GLY A 29 -14.08 -1.62 -0.96
N SER A 30 -15.13 -1.54 -0.16
CA SER A 30 -16.34 -2.35 -0.05
C SER A 30 -16.55 -3.40 -1.17
N GLY A 31 -15.67 -4.36 -1.26
CA GLY A 31 -15.81 -5.53 -2.09
C GLY A 31 -15.94 -6.72 -1.15
N ARG A 32 -17.16 -7.09 -0.83
CA ARG A 32 -17.51 -8.36 -0.26
C ARG A 32 -17.10 -9.42 -1.28
N GLY A 33 -15.81 -9.76 -1.29
CA GLY A 33 -15.31 -10.91 -2.02
C GLY A 33 -15.79 -12.15 -1.30
N THR A 34 -17.01 -12.57 -1.61
CA THR A 34 -17.28 -13.98 -1.61
C THR A 34 -16.27 -14.56 -2.59
N GLU A 35 -15.37 -15.40 -2.09
CA GLU A 35 -14.67 -16.37 -2.92
C GLU A 35 -15.74 -17.21 -3.62
N SER A 36 -16.27 -16.71 -4.71
CA SER A 36 -16.86 -17.55 -5.71
C SER A 36 -15.70 -17.90 -6.64
N ASP A 37 -15.20 -19.11 -6.55
CA ASP A 37 -14.47 -19.81 -7.59
C ASP A 37 -15.33 -19.87 -8.87
N GLY A 38 -15.41 -18.77 -9.52
CA GLY A 38 -16.05 -18.57 -10.79
C GLY A 38 -15.71 -17.16 -11.19
N GLN A 39 -14.70 -16.97 -12.04
CA GLN A 39 -14.54 -15.76 -12.81
C GLN A 39 -15.90 -15.46 -13.44
N ALA A 40 -16.67 -14.57 -12.79
CA ALA A 40 -17.87 -14.03 -13.43
C ALA A 40 -17.37 -13.41 -14.73
N ALA A 41 -17.76 -13.97 -15.85
CA ALA A 41 -17.33 -13.53 -17.17
C ALA A 41 -17.54 -12.02 -17.25
N LEU A 42 -16.46 -11.26 -17.42
CA LEU A 42 -16.52 -9.82 -17.57
C LEU A 42 -17.40 -9.50 -18.77
N SER A 43 -18.35 -8.62 -18.60
CA SER A 43 -19.24 -8.20 -19.67
C SER A 43 -19.20 -6.68 -19.81
N ALA A 44 -19.43 -6.21 -21.04
CA ALA A 44 -19.51 -4.78 -21.30
C ALA A 44 -20.63 -4.14 -20.47
N ARG A 45 -20.35 -3.01 -19.86
CA ARG A 45 -21.31 -2.23 -19.07
C ARG A 45 -21.75 -1.00 -19.82
N ARG A 46 -23.02 -0.63 -19.66
CA ARG A 46 -23.58 0.54 -20.30
C ARG A 46 -23.37 1.80 -19.45
N MET A 47 -22.92 2.88 -20.08
CA MET A 47 -22.88 4.21 -19.51
C MET A 47 -23.40 5.24 -20.52
N GLY A 48 -24.62 5.73 -20.32
CA GLY A 48 -25.29 6.60 -21.27
C GLY A 48 -25.53 5.92 -22.63
N ALA A 49 -24.97 6.50 -23.70
CA ALA A 49 -25.05 5.96 -25.07
C ALA A 49 -23.93 4.96 -25.40
N TYR A 50 -22.99 4.72 -24.49
CA TYR A 50 -21.80 3.91 -24.74
C TYR A 50 -21.78 2.65 -23.91
N TYR A 51 -21.17 1.61 -24.47
CA TYR A 51 -20.83 0.38 -23.78
C TYR A 51 -19.32 0.37 -23.55
N PHE A 52 -18.87 0.24 -22.32
CA PHE A 52 -17.46 0.22 -21.96
C PHE A 52 -17.07 -1.13 -21.36
N TRP A 53 -15.81 -1.48 -21.53
CA TRP A 53 -15.25 -2.66 -20.88
C TRP A 53 -14.75 -2.31 -19.48
N PRO A 54 -15.22 -2.97 -18.43
CA PRO A 54 -14.79 -2.68 -17.08
C PRO A 54 -13.33 -3.15 -16.84
N ALA A 55 -12.59 -2.42 -16.05
CA ALA A 55 -11.29 -2.86 -15.55
C ALA A 55 -11.50 -3.64 -14.23
N GLY A 56 -11.60 -4.96 -14.36
CA GLY A 56 -11.94 -5.86 -13.26
C GLY A 56 -13.43 -5.92 -12.95
N ALA A 57 -13.80 -6.81 -12.00
CA ALA A 57 -15.19 -7.09 -11.67
C ALA A 57 -15.99 -5.86 -11.19
N ASN A 58 -15.36 -4.92 -10.51
CA ASN A 58 -16.00 -3.70 -10.02
C ASN A 58 -15.62 -2.45 -10.83
N ASN A 59 -14.80 -2.59 -11.87
CA ASN A 59 -14.21 -1.48 -12.63
C ASN A 59 -13.25 -0.60 -11.82
N ASP A 60 -12.65 -1.14 -10.78
CA ASP A 60 -11.77 -0.45 -9.83
C ASP A 60 -10.38 -1.08 -9.70
N ASP A 61 -10.07 -2.14 -10.45
CA ASP A 61 -8.78 -2.84 -10.37
C ASP A 61 -7.57 -1.91 -10.46
N PRO A 62 -7.49 -0.92 -11.37
CA PRO A 62 -6.36 -0.01 -11.42
C PRO A 62 -6.23 0.86 -10.15
N ASP A 63 -7.37 1.29 -9.57
CA ASP A 63 -7.39 2.08 -8.34
C ASP A 63 -6.95 1.23 -7.14
N VAL A 64 -7.46 0.01 -7.03
CA VAL A 64 -7.09 -0.96 -5.99
C VAL A 64 -5.61 -1.31 -6.09
N CYS A 65 -5.12 -1.63 -7.29
CA CYS A 65 -3.71 -1.92 -7.54
C CYS A 65 -2.82 -0.74 -7.10
N ALA A 66 -3.15 0.47 -7.56
CA ALA A 66 -2.40 1.67 -7.21
C ALA A 66 -2.41 1.97 -5.70
N ALA A 67 -3.56 1.80 -5.04
CA ALA A 67 -3.70 2.02 -3.60
C ALA A 67 -2.87 1.01 -2.78
N LEU A 68 -2.97 -0.28 -3.12
CA LEU A 68 -2.22 -1.33 -2.44
C LEU A 68 -0.70 -1.18 -2.62
N ILE A 69 -0.25 -0.86 -3.84
CA ILE A 69 1.17 -0.62 -4.11
C ILE A 69 1.66 0.61 -3.34
N LYS A 70 0.93 1.73 -3.39
CA LYS A 70 1.31 2.97 -2.69
C LYS A 70 1.30 2.82 -1.17
N GLY A 71 0.41 1.99 -0.63
CA GLY A 71 0.36 1.67 0.80
C GLY A 71 1.45 0.71 1.27
N ASN A 72 2.15 0.05 0.36
CA ASN A 72 3.22 -0.88 0.68
C ASN A 72 4.54 -0.14 0.98
N ARG A 73 5.28 -0.60 1.97
CA ARG A 73 6.55 0.02 2.37
C ARG A 73 7.67 -0.16 1.35
N LEU A 74 7.63 -1.25 0.56
CA LEU A 74 8.71 -1.66 -0.32
C LEU A 74 8.44 -1.34 -1.79
N LEU A 75 7.24 -1.63 -2.29
CA LEU A 75 6.89 -1.58 -3.71
C LEU A 75 7.09 -0.20 -4.35
N PRO A 76 6.75 0.95 -3.72
CA PRO A 76 6.99 2.25 -4.33
C PRO A 76 8.46 2.48 -4.67
N SER A 77 9.37 2.13 -3.75
CA SER A 77 10.79 2.29 -3.97
C SER A 77 11.35 1.33 -5.02
N LEU A 78 10.82 0.10 -5.11
CA LEU A 78 11.18 -0.85 -6.16
C LEU A 78 10.73 -0.37 -7.53
N ILE A 79 9.51 0.14 -7.65
CA ILE A 79 9.00 0.69 -8.91
C ILE A 79 9.82 1.90 -9.34
N GLU A 80 10.16 2.82 -8.44
CA GLU A 80 11.02 3.95 -8.80
C GLU A 80 12.41 3.50 -9.26
N LYS A 81 12.97 2.44 -8.70
CA LYS A 81 14.21 1.81 -9.21
C LYS A 81 14.03 1.22 -10.60
N GLN A 82 12.92 0.51 -10.85
CA GLN A 82 12.59 -0.01 -12.18
C GLN A 82 12.46 1.13 -13.19
N VAL A 83 11.78 2.21 -12.83
CA VAL A 83 11.66 3.42 -13.64
C VAL A 83 13.03 4.01 -13.95
N ALA A 84 13.89 4.15 -12.94
CA ALA A 84 15.23 4.70 -13.12
C ALA A 84 16.13 3.82 -14.01
N ILE A 85 16.07 2.50 -13.83
CA ILE A 85 16.86 1.55 -14.63
C ILE A 85 16.39 1.52 -16.09
N LEU A 86 15.06 1.50 -16.33
CA LEU A 86 14.53 1.53 -17.70
C LEU A 86 14.85 2.86 -18.37
N TYR A 87 14.67 3.98 -17.67
CA TYR A 87 14.96 5.31 -18.21
C TYR A 87 16.45 5.50 -18.54
N GLY A 88 17.36 4.90 -17.76
CA GLY A 88 18.81 4.97 -17.93
C GLY A 88 19.32 6.40 -18.00
N THR A 89 20.09 6.73 -19.02
CA THR A 89 20.57 8.09 -19.32
C THR A 89 19.54 8.94 -20.06
N GLY A 90 18.38 8.36 -20.37
CA GLY A 90 17.27 9.01 -21.04
C GLY A 90 16.99 8.46 -22.44
N PRO A 91 15.92 8.99 -23.08
CA PRO A 91 15.54 8.57 -24.42
C PRO A 91 16.55 9.09 -25.45
N MET A 92 16.98 8.21 -26.35
CA MET A 92 17.90 8.50 -27.46
C MET A 92 17.38 7.87 -28.76
N LEU A 93 17.71 8.49 -29.87
CA LEU A 93 17.47 7.90 -31.18
C LEU A 93 18.54 6.83 -31.48
N PHE A 94 18.09 5.73 -32.05
CA PHE A 94 18.98 4.63 -32.44
C PHE A 94 18.56 4.02 -33.76
N ARG A 95 19.47 3.29 -34.36
CA ARG A 95 19.22 2.36 -35.46
C ARG A 95 19.74 0.99 -35.06
N GLU A 96 18.99 -0.06 -35.37
CA GLU A 96 19.46 -1.42 -35.17
C GLU A 96 20.37 -1.82 -36.33
N GLU A 97 21.58 -2.28 -36.01
CA GLU A 97 22.57 -2.78 -36.95
C GLU A 97 22.86 -4.25 -36.63
N THR A 98 22.84 -5.09 -37.65
CA THR A 98 23.21 -6.48 -37.55
C THR A 98 24.69 -6.63 -37.88
N GLY A 99 25.49 -7.10 -36.95
CA GLY A 99 26.90 -7.38 -37.17
C GLY A 99 27.10 -8.61 -38.07
N ASP A 100 28.32 -8.77 -38.59
CA ASP A 100 28.69 -9.91 -39.42
C ASP A 100 28.55 -11.27 -38.73
N ASP A 101 28.56 -11.26 -37.39
CA ASP A 101 28.33 -12.40 -36.49
C ASP A 101 26.84 -12.69 -36.20
N GLY A 102 25.94 -11.94 -36.82
CA GLY A 102 24.49 -12.04 -36.61
C GLY A 102 24.00 -11.38 -35.29
N THR A 103 24.87 -10.72 -34.56
CA THR A 103 24.45 -9.96 -33.38
C THR A 103 23.73 -8.67 -33.76
N VAL A 104 22.59 -8.40 -33.12
CA VAL A 104 21.87 -7.13 -33.32
C VAL A 104 22.31 -6.16 -32.22
N SER A 105 22.82 -5.02 -32.63
CA SER A 105 23.26 -3.94 -31.74
C SER A 105 22.53 -2.63 -32.05
N ARG A 106 22.33 -1.79 -31.03
CA ARG A 106 21.74 -0.46 -31.19
C ARG A 106 22.85 0.57 -31.35
N ARG A 107 22.91 1.19 -32.53
CA ARG A 107 23.78 2.35 -32.76
C ARG A 107 23.01 3.63 -32.48
N TYR A 108 23.40 4.33 -31.42
CA TYR A 108 22.79 5.61 -31.06
C TYR A 108 23.25 6.72 -31.98
N LEU A 109 22.32 7.59 -32.33
CA LEU A 109 22.55 8.70 -33.28
C LEU A 109 21.81 9.96 -32.80
N GLN A 110 22.17 11.09 -33.38
CA GLN A 110 21.49 12.37 -33.20
C GLN A 110 20.91 12.82 -34.52
N ASP A 111 19.65 13.19 -34.53
CA ASP A 111 18.96 13.80 -35.66
C ASP A 111 18.39 15.16 -35.27
N PRO A 112 18.89 16.27 -35.84
CA PRO A 112 18.49 17.62 -35.42
C PRO A 112 17.01 17.91 -35.61
N GLU A 113 16.35 17.37 -36.63
CA GLU A 113 14.95 17.63 -36.95
C GLU A 113 14.03 16.92 -35.96
N ILE A 114 14.31 15.64 -35.72
CA ILE A 114 13.54 14.85 -34.72
C ILE A 114 13.75 15.44 -33.31
N GLN A 115 14.98 15.82 -32.98
CA GLN A 115 15.27 16.45 -31.69
C GLN A 115 14.56 17.81 -31.55
N ALA A 116 14.56 18.64 -32.56
CA ALA A 116 13.85 19.92 -32.53
C ALA A 116 12.36 19.76 -32.34
N TRP A 117 11.74 18.73 -32.93
CA TRP A 117 10.36 18.40 -32.74
C TRP A 117 10.11 17.92 -31.30
N LEU A 118 10.90 17.00 -30.78
CA LEU A 118 10.79 16.48 -29.42
C LEU A 118 10.91 17.60 -28.36
N GLU A 119 11.94 18.43 -28.48
CA GLU A 119 12.17 19.56 -27.54
C GLU A 119 11.15 20.68 -27.72
N GLY A 120 10.46 20.69 -28.85
CA GLY A 120 9.42 21.68 -29.17
C GLY A 120 8.06 21.46 -28.44
N TRP A 121 7.80 20.33 -27.84
CA TRP A 121 6.47 19.96 -27.32
C TRP A 121 5.86 21.02 -26.40
N LYS A 122 6.57 21.49 -25.37
CA LYS A 122 6.06 22.56 -24.46
C LYS A 122 5.81 23.89 -25.19
N ARG A 123 6.64 24.21 -26.21
CA ARG A 123 6.42 25.42 -27.05
C ARG A 123 5.19 25.27 -27.94
N ASN A 124 4.84 24.06 -28.31
CA ASN A 124 3.65 23.73 -29.08
C ASN A 124 2.37 23.63 -28.23
N GLY A 125 2.44 23.97 -26.93
CA GLY A 125 1.31 24.02 -26.02
C GLY A 125 0.95 22.70 -25.34
N LEU A 126 1.81 21.68 -25.42
CA LEU A 126 1.61 20.47 -24.63
C LEU A 126 1.97 20.71 -23.18
N PRO A 127 1.23 20.06 -22.23
CA PRO A 127 1.47 20.23 -20.79
C PRO A 127 2.81 19.62 -20.34
N ASP A 128 3.25 18.55 -21.00
CA ASP A 128 4.43 17.79 -20.65
C ASP A 128 5.50 17.91 -21.76
N SER A 129 6.77 17.85 -21.40
CA SER A 129 7.86 17.58 -22.34
C SER A 129 7.83 16.10 -22.74
N TYR A 130 8.47 15.74 -23.84
CA TYR A 130 8.56 14.34 -24.26
C TYR A 130 9.22 13.44 -23.19
N ARG A 131 10.16 13.98 -22.40
CA ARG A 131 10.80 13.25 -21.30
C ARG A 131 9.83 13.01 -20.15
N GLU A 132 9.06 14.02 -19.75
CA GLU A 132 8.02 13.89 -18.71
C GLU A 132 6.92 12.92 -19.16
N TYR A 133 6.52 12.97 -20.43
CA TYR A 133 5.57 12.03 -21.02
C TYR A 133 6.09 10.59 -20.90
N LEU A 134 7.34 10.33 -21.32
CA LEU A 134 7.94 8.99 -21.26
C LEU A 134 8.07 8.48 -19.81
N ILE A 135 8.46 9.34 -18.86
CA ILE A 135 8.51 8.95 -17.44
C ILE A 135 7.12 8.53 -16.92
N LYS A 136 6.07 9.25 -17.33
CA LYS A 136 4.68 8.88 -16.98
C LYS A 136 4.29 7.55 -17.61
N CYS A 137 4.68 7.30 -18.86
CA CYS A 137 4.44 6.04 -19.56
C CYS A 137 5.18 4.87 -18.88
N ILE A 138 6.44 5.04 -18.48
CA ILE A 138 7.19 4.02 -17.75
C ILE A 138 6.50 3.70 -16.42
N ARG A 139 6.07 4.71 -15.67
CA ARG A 139 5.33 4.49 -14.41
C ARG A 139 4.02 3.76 -14.65
N SER A 140 3.23 4.17 -15.65
CA SER A 140 2.00 3.49 -16.02
C SER A 140 2.26 2.02 -16.35
N TYR A 141 3.30 1.74 -17.13
CA TYR A 141 3.71 0.38 -17.47
C TYR A 141 3.99 -0.47 -16.21
N TYR A 142 4.79 0.03 -15.27
CA TYR A 142 5.12 -0.76 -14.07
C TYR A 142 3.97 -0.89 -13.05
N TYR A 143 2.93 -0.06 -13.15
CA TYR A 143 1.71 -0.18 -12.34
C TYR A 143 0.67 -1.09 -12.97
N SER A 144 0.50 -1.07 -14.30
CA SER A 144 -0.65 -1.66 -14.98
C SER A 144 -0.33 -2.40 -16.28
N GLU A 145 0.92 -2.36 -16.74
CA GLU A 145 1.42 -2.94 -18.00
C GLU A 145 0.71 -2.42 -19.26
N GLY A 146 0.00 -1.31 -19.13
CA GLY A 146 -0.69 -0.63 -20.21
C GLY A 146 -0.46 0.87 -20.18
N ILE A 147 -0.69 1.54 -21.30
CA ILE A 147 -0.42 2.96 -21.48
C ILE A 147 -1.49 3.56 -22.41
N PHE A 148 -2.20 4.57 -21.94
CA PHE A 148 -3.08 5.37 -22.76
C PHE A 148 -2.37 6.66 -23.17
N SER A 149 -2.30 6.93 -24.49
CA SER A 149 -1.67 8.12 -25.05
C SER A 149 -2.63 8.91 -25.91
N GLN A 150 -2.81 10.18 -25.60
CA GLN A 150 -3.64 11.08 -26.38
C GLN A 150 -2.80 11.79 -27.43
N TRP A 151 -3.24 11.72 -28.68
CA TRP A 151 -2.58 12.28 -29.84
C TRP A 151 -3.01 13.72 -30.05
N GLN A 152 -2.06 14.63 -30.05
CA GLN A 152 -2.28 16.05 -30.33
C GLN A 152 -1.79 16.36 -31.74
N LEU A 153 -2.71 16.70 -32.65
CA LEU A 153 -2.39 17.11 -34.01
C LEU A 153 -2.11 18.61 -34.07
N THR A 154 -1.24 19.01 -34.96
CA THR A 154 -0.77 20.40 -35.07
C THR A 154 -1.90 21.40 -35.36
N ARG A 155 -2.93 20.98 -36.11
CA ARG A 155 -4.08 21.83 -36.47
C ARG A 155 -5.43 21.18 -36.17
N GLY A 156 -5.48 20.29 -35.20
CA GLY A 156 -6.70 19.56 -34.90
C GLY A 156 -7.16 18.68 -36.05
N THR A 157 -8.43 18.77 -36.41
CA THR A 157 -9.03 18.00 -37.51
C THR A 157 -8.96 18.72 -38.86
N MET A 158 -8.39 19.92 -38.88
CA MET A 158 -8.26 20.73 -40.11
C MET A 158 -7.21 20.16 -41.04
N ALA A 159 -7.31 20.45 -42.34
CA ALA A 159 -6.39 20.01 -43.36
C ALA A 159 -4.93 20.35 -43.01
N HIS A 160 -4.07 19.38 -43.18
CA HIS A 160 -2.63 19.55 -43.00
C HIS A 160 -2.11 20.68 -43.89
N VAL A 161 -1.37 21.63 -43.32
CA VAL A 161 -0.71 22.68 -44.08
C VAL A 161 0.65 22.16 -44.50
N PRO A 162 1.01 22.19 -45.82
CA PRO A 162 2.31 21.76 -46.30
C PRO A 162 3.44 22.42 -45.49
N GLY A 163 4.46 21.64 -45.15
CA GLY A 163 5.61 22.11 -44.36
C GLY A 163 5.46 22.13 -42.86
N THR A 164 4.30 21.74 -42.29
CA THR A 164 4.14 21.53 -40.87
C THR A 164 4.10 20.04 -40.55
N LEU A 165 4.70 19.65 -39.42
CA LEU A 165 4.62 18.27 -38.92
C LEU A 165 3.19 17.95 -38.46
N PRO A 166 2.61 16.82 -38.90
CA PRO A 166 1.22 16.51 -38.61
C PRO A 166 0.93 16.28 -37.11
N VAL A 167 1.84 15.65 -36.36
CA VAL A 167 1.70 15.37 -34.94
C VAL A 167 2.48 16.40 -34.11
N ALA A 168 1.81 17.17 -33.30
CA ALA A 168 2.44 18.12 -32.38
C ALA A 168 3.13 17.41 -31.20
N GLY A 169 2.55 16.31 -30.74
CA GLY A 169 3.10 15.46 -29.67
C GLY A 169 2.02 14.59 -29.03
N LEU A 170 2.38 13.96 -27.92
CA LEU A 170 1.55 13.01 -27.18
C LEU A 170 1.33 13.47 -25.74
N ARG A 171 0.21 13.06 -25.15
CA ARG A 171 -0.12 13.30 -23.77
C ARG A 171 -0.50 11.97 -23.10
N HIS A 172 0.13 11.65 -21.98
CA HIS A 172 -0.21 10.48 -21.19
C HIS A 172 -1.58 10.67 -20.50
N ILE A 173 -2.42 9.65 -20.56
CA ILE A 173 -3.70 9.55 -19.83
C ILE A 173 -3.58 8.39 -18.84
N SER A 174 -3.90 8.65 -17.59
CA SER A 174 -3.84 7.62 -16.55
C SER A 174 -4.89 6.53 -16.78
N GLU A 175 -4.51 5.27 -16.63
CA GLU A 175 -5.43 4.12 -16.67
C GLU A 175 -6.50 4.13 -15.58
N LEU A 176 -6.25 4.84 -14.46
CA LEU A 176 -7.28 5.08 -13.44
C LEU A 176 -8.50 5.79 -14.05
N ARG A 177 -8.33 6.54 -15.14
CA ARG A 177 -9.35 7.39 -15.76
C ARG A 177 -9.88 6.91 -17.10
N ALA A 178 -9.14 6.07 -17.82
CA ALA A 178 -9.48 5.66 -19.18
C ALA A 178 -10.15 4.29 -19.23
N ARG A 179 -11.20 4.14 -20.04
CA ARG A 179 -11.83 2.87 -20.35
C ARG A 179 -12.15 2.79 -21.83
N LEU A 180 -11.87 1.64 -22.44
CA LEU A 180 -12.24 1.36 -23.83
C LEU A 180 -13.74 1.22 -23.93
N ALA A 181 -14.32 1.83 -24.94
CA ALA A 181 -15.76 1.88 -25.13
C ALA A 181 -16.16 1.91 -26.60
N THR A 182 -17.43 1.65 -26.86
CA THR A 182 -18.05 1.74 -28.19
C THR A 182 -19.52 2.17 -28.07
N ALA A 183 -20.04 2.80 -29.12
CA ALA A 183 -21.45 3.09 -29.22
C ALA A 183 -22.29 1.86 -29.64
N LYS A 184 -21.65 0.79 -30.13
CA LYS A 184 -22.32 -0.45 -30.52
C LYS A 184 -22.65 -1.30 -29.30
N ASP A 185 -23.79 -1.97 -29.32
CA ASP A 185 -24.14 -2.91 -28.26
C ASP A 185 -23.31 -4.19 -28.37
N ILE A 186 -22.35 -4.32 -27.48
CA ILE A 186 -21.48 -5.49 -27.36
C ILE A 186 -21.79 -6.33 -26.12
N SER A 187 -22.89 -6.04 -25.41
CA SER A 187 -23.22 -6.72 -24.14
C SER A 187 -23.47 -8.22 -24.29
N ARG A 188 -23.83 -8.66 -25.49
CA ARG A 188 -24.12 -10.08 -25.81
C ARG A 188 -22.97 -10.77 -26.55
N LYS A 189 -21.90 -10.03 -26.86
CA LYS A 189 -20.76 -10.60 -27.59
C LYS A 189 -19.91 -11.42 -26.62
N THR A 190 -19.64 -12.67 -26.95
CA THR A 190 -18.83 -13.59 -26.11
C THR A 190 -17.34 -13.46 -26.34
N ASP A 191 -16.95 -13.08 -27.56
CA ASP A 191 -15.55 -12.90 -27.97
C ASP A 191 -15.28 -11.43 -28.27
N VAL A 192 -15.06 -10.64 -27.22
CA VAL A 192 -14.80 -9.20 -27.32
C VAL A 192 -13.30 -8.97 -27.42
N VAL A 193 -12.87 -8.30 -28.45
CA VAL A 193 -11.48 -7.96 -28.71
C VAL A 193 -11.26 -6.45 -28.75
N GLN A 194 -10.02 -6.01 -28.62
CA GLN A 194 -9.68 -4.57 -28.58
C GLN A 194 -10.16 -3.79 -29.82
N SER A 195 -10.29 -4.44 -30.97
CA SER A 195 -10.77 -3.81 -32.21
C SER A 195 -12.28 -3.49 -32.20
N ASP A 196 -13.05 -4.06 -31.28
CA ASP A 196 -14.48 -3.76 -31.15
C ASP A 196 -14.75 -2.37 -30.56
N PHE A 197 -13.76 -1.78 -29.93
CA PHE A 197 -13.84 -0.47 -29.32
C PHE A 197 -13.38 0.61 -30.29
N ASP A 198 -14.20 1.64 -30.45
CA ASP A 198 -13.99 2.78 -31.35
C ASP A 198 -13.77 4.11 -30.58
N CYS A 199 -13.97 4.12 -29.28
CA CYS A 199 -13.75 5.27 -28.44
C CYS A 199 -13.18 4.92 -27.07
N VAL A 200 -12.73 5.95 -26.36
CA VAL A 200 -12.21 5.87 -24.99
C VAL A 200 -12.96 6.86 -24.11
N LEU A 201 -13.52 6.38 -23.04
CA LEU A 201 -14.15 7.19 -22.00
C LEU A 201 -13.11 7.59 -20.97
N VAL A 202 -12.95 8.89 -20.74
CA VAL A 202 -12.01 9.42 -19.75
C VAL A 202 -12.80 10.18 -18.68
N GLY A 203 -12.71 9.71 -17.44
CA GLY A 203 -13.47 10.30 -16.34
C GLY A 203 -12.99 9.85 -14.96
N ASN A 204 -13.76 10.17 -13.94
CA ASN A 204 -13.51 9.72 -12.58
C ASN A 204 -14.44 8.56 -12.24
N TRP A 205 -13.92 7.34 -12.30
CA TRP A 205 -14.68 6.10 -12.13
C TRP A 205 -15.07 5.82 -10.67
N SER A 206 -14.32 6.31 -9.70
CA SER A 206 -14.65 6.18 -8.27
C SER A 206 -15.90 6.98 -7.86
N LYS A 207 -16.30 7.96 -8.67
CA LYS A 207 -17.50 8.81 -8.48
C LYS A 207 -18.51 8.67 -9.61
N ALA A 208 -18.38 7.64 -10.44
CA ALA A 208 -19.17 7.48 -11.67
C ALA A 208 -20.59 6.95 -11.41
N THR A 209 -21.33 7.63 -10.57
CA THR A 209 -22.79 7.46 -10.44
C THR A 209 -23.58 8.33 -11.40
N SER A 210 -22.91 9.26 -12.12
CA SER A 210 -23.54 10.22 -13.03
C SER A 210 -22.91 10.15 -14.42
N THR A 211 -23.73 10.11 -15.44
CA THR A 211 -23.35 10.11 -16.87
C THR A 211 -22.59 11.37 -17.31
N ASN A 212 -22.55 12.41 -16.49
CA ASN A 212 -21.92 13.68 -16.84
C ASN A 212 -20.44 13.80 -16.44
N ASN A 213 -19.85 12.75 -15.86
CA ASN A 213 -18.49 12.82 -15.30
C ASN A 213 -17.42 12.22 -16.22
N TYR A 214 -17.72 12.02 -17.49
CA TYR A 214 -16.75 11.50 -18.45
C TYR A 214 -16.73 12.28 -19.77
N SER A 215 -15.56 12.31 -20.40
CA SER A 215 -15.36 12.81 -21.76
C SER A 215 -15.13 11.65 -22.71
N VAL A 216 -15.67 11.74 -23.91
CA VAL A 216 -15.54 10.72 -24.96
C VAL A 216 -14.48 11.17 -25.96
N TYR A 217 -13.50 10.32 -26.20
CA TYR A 217 -12.46 10.54 -27.20
C TYR A 217 -12.49 9.41 -28.21
N PRO A 218 -12.24 9.67 -29.50
CA PRO A 218 -12.08 8.61 -30.49
C PRO A 218 -10.85 7.75 -30.13
N LYS A 219 -10.93 6.46 -30.40
CA LYS A 219 -9.75 5.59 -30.33
C LYS A 219 -8.86 5.87 -31.52
N PHE A 220 -7.54 5.85 -31.32
CA PHE A 220 -6.55 6.00 -32.39
C PHE A 220 -6.70 4.88 -33.41
N ASN A 221 -6.76 5.27 -34.69
CA ASN A 221 -6.89 4.35 -35.82
C ASN A 221 -5.60 4.35 -36.65
N PRO A 222 -4.81 3.28 -36.62
CA PRO A 222 -3.55 3.21 -37.36
C PRO A 222 -3.71 3.36 -38.90
N VAL A 223 -4.90 2.98 -39.43
CA VAL A 223 -5.19 3.10 -40.87
C VAL A 223 -5.44 4.57 -41.29
N LYS A 224 -5.98 5.35 -40.37
CA LYS A 224 -6.30 6.77 -40.57
C LYS A 224 -5.83 7.61 -39.38
N PRO A 225 -4.52 7.67 -39.12
CA PRO A 225 -3.97 8.22 -37.86
C PRO A 225 -4.24 9.71 -37.67
N LEU A 226 -4.42 10.46 -38.76
CA LEU A 226 -4.64 11.90 -38.72
C LEU A 226 -6.12 12.31 -38.82
N SER A 227 -7.05 11.37 -38.70
CA SER A 227 -8.48 11.65 -38.85
C SER A 227 -9.09 12.46 -37.70
N CYS A 228 -8.58 12.32 -36.48
CA CYS A 228 -9.16 12.94 -35.30
C CYS A 228 -8.08 13.48 -34.37
N ASN A 229 -8.22 14.76 -34.02
CA ASN A 229 -7.39 15.35 -32.96
C ASN A 229 -7.84 14.85 -31.59
N GLY A 230 -6.90 14.56 -30.71
CA GLY A 230 -7.17 14.07 -29.37
C GLY A 230 -7.59 12.61 -29.32
N ALA A 231 -7.42 11.85 -30.41
CA ALA A 231 -7.60 10.38 -30.39
C ALA A 231 -6.69 9.75 -29.34
N ILE A 232 -7.16 8.66 -28.71
CA ILE A 232 -6.40 7.97 -27.66
C ILE A 232 -6.03 6.58 -28.16
N SER A 233 -4.71 6.29 -28.16
CA SER A 233 -4.16 4.94 -28.35
C SER A 233 -4.06 4.21 -27.02
N TYR A 234 -4.05 2.90 -27.08
CA TYR A 234 -3.76 2.03 -25.94
C TYR A 234 -2.69 1.02 -26.33
N SER A 235 -1.49 1.24 -25.80
CA SER A 235 -0.34 0.35 -25.94
C SER A 235 -0.20 -0.49 -24.68
N ARG A 236 0.01 -1.80 -24.84
CA ARG A 236 0.03 -2.74 -23.72
C ARG A 236 1.06 -3.84 -23.90
N ASN A 237 1.47 -4.44 -22.79
CA ASN A 237 2.13 -5.73 -22.84
C ASN A 237 1.14 -6.79 -23.34
N ALA A 238 1.58 -7.67 -24.23
CA ALA A 238 0.74 -8.75 -24.73
C ALA A 238 0.48 -9.77 -23.63
N ASP A 239 -0.79 -10.07 -23.41
CA ASP A 239 -1.21 -11.04 -22.40
C ASP A 239 -1.62 -12.36 -23.09
N TYR A 240 -1.63 -13.43 -22.32
CA TYR A 240 -1.98 -14.77 -22.78
C TYR A 240 -3.48 -14.93 -23.03
N ASP A 241 -4.31 -14.40 -22.13
CA ASP A 241 -5.76 -14.66 -22.11
C ASP A 241 -6.63 -13.39 -22.19
N ASN A 242 -6.04 -12.21 -22.09
CA ASN A 242 -6.78 -10.94 -22.10
C ASN A 242 -6.39 -10.07 -23.29
N ASP A 243 -7.29 -10.01 -24.29
CA ASP A 243 -7.08 -9.22 -25.49
C ASP A 243 -7.49 -7.74 -25.35
N ILE A 244 -8.10 -7.33 -24.26
CA ILE A 244 -8.64 -5.98 -24.09
C ILE A 244 -7.69 -5.11 -23.30
N TYR A 245 -7.47 -5.43 -22.03
CA TYR A 245 -6.51 -4.71 -21.17
C TYR A 245 -5.29 -5.56 -20.88
N ALA A 246 -4.19 -4.91 -20.56
CA ALA A 246 -3.04 -5.59 -19.98
C ALA A 246 -3.41 -6.12 -18.59
N THR A 247 -2.95 -7.31 -18.29
CA THR A 247 -3.07 -7.91 -16.97
C THR A 247 -1.75 -7.72 -16.23
N ASN A 248 -1.80 -7.09 -15.08
CA ASN A 248 -0.60 -7.00 -14.24
C ASN A 248 -0.36 -8.35 -13.56
N VAL A 249 0.41 -9.21 -14.24
CA VAL A 249 0.72 -10.57 -13.78
C VAL A 249 1.37 -10.57 -12.40
N PHE A 250 2.28 -9.62 -12.15
CA PHE A 250 2.89 -9.43 -10.85
C PHE A 250 1.83 -9.20 -9.76
N PHE A 251 0.92 -8.25 -9.97
CA PHE A 251 -0.06 -7.87 -8.96
C PHE A 251 -1.02 -9.01 -8.64
N ASN A 252 -1.52 -9.71 -9.66
CA ASN A 252 -2.45 -10.81 -9.48
C ASN A 252 -1.83 -11.96 -8.66
N GLY A 253 -0.57 -12.32 -8.96
CA GLY A 253 0.12 -13.41 -8.27
C GLY A 253 0.47 -13.12 -6.81
N VAL A 254 0.69 -11.86 -6.44
CA VAL A 254 1.16 -11.51 -5.09
C VAL A 254 0.23 -10.60 -4.30
N ARG A 255 -0.98 -10.37 -4.80
CA ARG A 255 -1.97 -9.47 -4.17
C ARG A 255 -2.16 -9.73 -2.68
N GLN A 256 -2.30 -11.01 -2.29
CA GLN A 256 -2.49 -11.40 -0.90
C GLN A 256 -1.26 -11.12 -0.04
N TRP A 257 -0.05 -11.28 -0.61
CA TRP A 257 1.19 -10.94 0.07
C TRP A 257 1.32 -9.43 0.30
N ILE A 258 0.89 -8.60 -0.67
CA ILE A 258 0.88 -7.14 -0.51
C ILE A 258 -0.09 -6.74 0.60
N ILE A 259 -1.31 -7.30 0.62
CA ILE A 259 -2.32 -7.03 1.66
C ILE A 259 -1.77 -7.44 3.04
N GLY A 260 -1.22 -8.65 3.17
CA GLY A 260 -0.63 -9.13 4.42
C GLY A 260 0.51 -8.25 4.91
N CYS A 261 1.45 -7.90 4.03
CA CYS A 261 2.58 -7.02 4.34
C CYS A 261 2.11 -5.61 4.76
N ASN A 262 1.07 -5.07 4.14
CA ASN A 262 0.49 -3.77 4.52
C ASN A 262 -0.23 -3.84 5.87
N ALA A 263 -0.84 -4.98 6.22
CA ALA A 263 -1.58 -5.17 7.46
C ALA A 263 -0.66 -5.46 8.68
N THR A 264 0.47 -6.13 8.48
CA THR A 264 1.37 -6.56 9.56
C THR A 264 1.81 -5.42 10.50
N PRO A 265 2.23 -4.23 10.04
CA PRO A 265 2.59 -3.13 10.93
C PRO A 265 1.42 -2.65 11.80
N TYR A 266 0.19 -2.65 11.26
CA TYR A 266 -1.00 -2.27 12.03
C TYR A 266 -1.30 -3.28 13.14
N TYR A 267 -1.14 -4.59 12.86
CA TYR A 267 -1.29 -5.62 13.88
C TYR A 267 -0.25 -5.48 14.99
N ILE A 268 1.01 -5.25 14.64
CA ILE A 268 2.08 -5.05 15.62
C ILE A 268 1.80 -3.79 16.46
N ASN A 269 1.42 -2.67 15.85
CA ASN A 269 1.12 -1.43 16.56
C ASN A 269 -0.12 -1.58 17.46
N SER A 270 -1.20 -2.15 16.94
CA SER A 270 -2.40 -2.43 17.74
C SER A 270 -2.09 -3.36 18.91
N PHE A 271 -1.24 -4.35 18.70
CA PHE A 271 -0.79 -5.23 19.76
C PHE A 271 0.03 -4.47 20.82
N LEU A 272 0.98 -3.61 20.40
CA LEU A 272 1.78 -2.81 21.31
C LEU A 272 0.92 -1.82 22.11
N GLU A 273 -0.09 -1.22 21.50
CA GLU A 273 -1.04 -0.34 22.16
C GLU A 273 -1.93 -1.10 23.17
N ASN A 274 -2.37 -2.30 22.81
CA ASN A 274 -3.28 -3.13 23.64
C ASN A 274 -2.55 -4.09 24.59
N ALA A 275 -1.26 -4.36 24.37
CA ALA A 275 -0.45 -5.24 25.23
C ALA A 275 -0.28 -4.73 26.69
N LEU A 276 -0.77 -3.52 26.98
CA LEU A 276 -0.88 -2.99 28.33
C LEU A 276 -2.09 -3.53 29.09
N SER A 277 -2.95 -4.34 28.48
CA SER A 277 -4.10 -4.92 29.12
C SER A 277 -3.72 -6.17 29.94
N ALA A 278 -4.07 -6.15 31.21
CA ALA A 278 -4.06 -7.28 32.17
C ALA A 278 -2.78 -8.15 32.15
N ARG A 279 -1.67 -7.59 32.66
CA ARG A 279 -0.45 -8.39 32.93
C ARG A 279 -0.59 -9.31 34.14
N HIS A 280 -1.44 -8.96 35.07
CA HIS A 280 -1.59 -9.64 36.34
C HIS A 280 -3.04 -9.98 36.61
N HIS A 281 -3.28 -11.19 36.98
CA HIS A 281 -4.55 -11.64 37.58
C HIS A 281 -4.41 -11.60 39.10
N ILE A 282 -5.18 -10.71 39.74
CA ILE A 282 -5.12 -10.52 41.18
C ILE A 282 -6.30 -11.22 41.78
N ILE A 283 -6.05 -12.19 42.68
CA ILE A 283 -7.05 -12.92 43.41
C ILE A 283 -7.06 -12.36 44.83
N ILE A 284 -8.21 -11.85 45.24
CA ILE A 284 -8.43 -11.26 46.55
C ILE A 284 -8.96 -12.36 47.51
N PRO A 285 -8.34 -12.56 48.68
CA PRO A 285 -8.80 -13.54 49.66
C PRO A 285 -10.18 -13.17 50.23
N ASN A 286 -11.08 -14.14 50.36
CA ASN A 286 -12.39 -13.92 50.95
C ASN A 286 -12.31 -13.46 52.40
N ALA A 287 -11.37 -14.01 53.18
CA ALA A 287 -11.14 -13.60 54.57
C ALA A 287 -10.78 -12.09 54.67
N TRP A 288 -9.96 -11.58 53.73
CA TRP A 288 -9.65 -10.16 53.69
C TRP A 288 -10.87 -9.30 53.31
N TYR A 289 -11.65 -9.77 52.33
CA TYR A 289 -12.86 -9.07 51.87
C TYR A 289 -13.87 -8.94 52.99
N ASN A 290 -14.13 -10.05 53.74
CA ASN A 290 -15.06 -10.07 54.86
C ASN A 290 -14.57 -9.21 56.03
N ALA A 291 -13.28 -9.29 56.39
CA ALA A 291 -12.72 -8.45 57.47
C ALA A 291 -12.81 -6.95 57.14
N LYS A 292 -12.68 -6.58 55.84
CA LYS A 292 -12.82 -5.17 55.44
C LYS A 292 -14.28 -4.72 55.43
N LYS A 293 -15.21 -5.62 55.09
CA LYS A 293 -16.64 -5.38 55.22
C LYS A 293 -17.01 -5.04 56.66
N GLU A 294 -16.64 -5.91 57.61
CA GLU A 294 -16.90 -5.72 59.05
C GLU A 294 -16.28 -4.42 59.55
N ALA A 295 -15.01 -4.13 59.21
CA ALA A 295 -14.36 -2.89 59.61
C ALA A 295 -15.05 -1.63 59.05
N LEU A 296 -15.60 -1.67 57.85
CA LEU A 296 -16.35 -0.55 57.28
C LEU A 296 -17.74 -0.41 57.92
N GLU A 297 -18.40 -1.51 58.26
CA GLU A 297 -19.65 -1.51 59.02
C GLU A 297 -19.48 -0.86 60.42
N GLU A 298 -18.43 -1.27 61.17
CA GLU A 298 -18.08 -0.64 62.44
C GLU A 298 -17.82 0.87 62.31
N LEU A 299 -17.04 1.29 61.30
CA LEU A 299 -16.75 2.70 61.06
C LEU A 299 -18.01 3.51 60.69
N CYS A 300 -18.95 2.92 59.97
CA CYS A 300 -20.23 3.54 59.67
C CYS A 300 -21.08 3.71 60.96
N GLN A 301 -21.10 2.69 61.86
CA GLN A 301 -21.79 2.78 63.16
C GLN A 301 -21.19 3.87 64.04
N MET A 302 -19.82 3.94 64.10
CA MET A 302 -19.13 5.01 64.85
C MET A 302 -19.45 6.40 64.32
N ASN A 303 -19.56 6.54 62.98
CA ASN A 303 -19.98 7.80 62.36
C ASN A 303 -21.44 8.15 62.61
N ALA A 304 -22.33 7.16 62.70
CA ALA A 304 -23.72 7.35 63.05
C ALA A 304 -23.86 7.83 64.50
N GLU A 305 -23.11 7.24 65.45
CA GLU A 305 -23.06 7.67 66.86
C GLU A 305 -22.50 9.09 66.98
N LYS A 306 -21.41 9.43 66.27
CA LYS A 306 -20.88 10.81 66.30
C LYS A 306 -21.87 11.82 65.72
N LYS A 307 -22.60 11.47 64.69
CA LYS A 307 -23.61 12.33 64.06
C LYS A 307 -24.84 12.51 65.02
N ALA A 308 -25.22 11.46 65.71
CA ALA A 308 -26.25 11.53 66.81
C ALA A 308 -25.77 12.42 67.95
N GLY A 309 -24.48 12.46 68.23
CA GLY A 309 -23.85 13.37 69.23
C GLY A 309 -23.65 14.80 68.80
N GLY A 310 -24.10 15.18 67.55
CA GLY A 310 -24.05 16.55 67.03
C GLY A 310 -22.80 16.91 66.26
N ALA A 311 -21.97 15.95 65.85
CA ALA A 311 -20.79 16.20 65.00
C ALA A 311 -21.19 16.69 63.60
N LYS A 312 -20.42 17.61 63.03
CA LYS A 312 -20.58 18.10 61.67
C LYS A 312 -20.01 17.11 60.65
N ASP A 313 -20.51 17.15 59.41
CA ASP A 313 -20.06 16.23 58.33
C ASP A 313 -18.54 16.22 58.13
N GLY A 314 -17.81 17.33 58.39
CA GLY A 314 -16.34 17.39 58.30
C GLY A 314 -15.57 16.74 59.47
N GLU A 315 -16.25 16.31 60.54
CA GLU A 315 -15.69 15.63 61.73
C GLU A 315 -15.89 14.11 61.71
N LEU A 316 -16.51 13.58 60.63
CA LEU A 316 -16.71 12.16 60.46
C LEU A 316 -15.39 11.43 60.15
N ILE A 317 -15.34 10.17 60.53
CA ILE A 317 -14.18 9.33 60.25
C ILE A 317 -14.04 9.09 58.77
N THR A 318 -12.85 9.30 58.28
CA THR A 318 -12.46 8.98 56.87
C THR A 318 -11.35 7.95 56.87
N VAL A 319 -11.24 7.15 55.81
CA VAL A 319 -10.19 6.15 55.67
C VAL A 319 -9.24 6.57 54.54
N LYS A 320 -7.95 6.60 54.84
CA LYS A 320 -6.92 6.82 53.82
C LYS A 320 -6.49 5.51 53.18
N VAL A 321 -6.59 5.43 51.85
CA VAL A 321 -6.11 4.32 51.05
C VAL A 321 -5.07 4.85 50.09
N GLY A 322 -3.81 4.57 50.37
CA GLY A 322 -2.69 5.14 49.57
C GLY A 322 -2.63 6.68 49.66
N SER A 323 -2.85 7.34 48.54
CA SER A 323 -2.89 8.82 48.45
C SER A 323 -4.30 9.39 48.46
N GLU A 324 -5.33 8.57 48.41
CA GLU A 324 -6.73 8.99 48.37
C GLU A 324 -7.42 8.82 49.73
N THR A 325 -8.37 9.69 50.01
CA THR A 325 -9.17 9.64 51.26
C THR A 325 -10.59 9.23 50.88
N LEU A 326 -11.05 8.14 51.44
CA LEU A 326 -12.41 7.65 51.30
C LEU A 326 -13.29 8.22 52.43
N GLU A 327 -14.34 8.93 52.09
CA GLU A 327 -15.33 9.41 53.01
C GLU A 327 -16.28 8.25 53.36
N ILE A 328 -16.45 8.02 54.67
CA ILE A 328 -17.31 6.96 55.21
C ILE A 328 -18.61 7.62 55.65
N GLY A 329 -19.74 7.16 55.10
CA GLY A 329 -21.07 7.62 55.54
C GLY A 329 -21.47 7.13 56.93
N THR A 330 -22.71 7.36 57.30
CA THR A 330 -23.35 6.88 58.52
C THR A 330 -24.03 5.52 58.31
N GLU A 331 -24.23 5.09 57.08
CA GLU A 331 -24.82 3.81 56.71
C GLU A 331 -23.88 3.02 55.82
N TYR A 332 -23.75 1.73 56.09
CA TYR A 332 -22.98 0.83 55.24
C TYR A 332 -23.72 0.56 53.92
N SER A 333 -22.99 0.54 52.83
CA SER A 333 -23.48 0.11 51.52
C SER A 333 -22.43 -0.74 50.83
N GLU A 334 -22.83 -1.72 50.04
CA GLU A 334 -21.90 -2.52 49.22
C GLU A 334 -21.06 -1.64 48.24
N MET A 335 -21.64 -0.52 47.80
CA MET A 335 -20.96 0.48 46.98
C MET A 335 -19.76 1.14 47.68
N LEU A 336 -19.80 1.25 49.02
CA LEU A 336 -18.69 1.77 49.82
C LEU A 336 -17.54 0.76 49.88
N LEU A 337 -17.85 -0.51 50.06
CA LEU A 337 -16.87 -1.59 50.03
C LEU A 337 -16.21 -1.72 48.61
N ASP A 338 -17.02 -1.66 47.57
CA ASP A 338 -16.50 -1.67 46.18
C ASP A 338 -15.57 -0.49 45.90
N LYS A 339 -15.90 0.70 46.36
CA LYS A 339 -15.00 1.88 46.27
C LYS A 339 -13.70 1.64 47.01
N TYR A 340 -13.77 1.07 48.25
CA TYR A 340 -12.55 0.77 48.99
C TYR A 340 -11.68 -0.27 48.32
N VAL A 341 -12.25 -1.35 47.81
CA VAL A 341 -11.54 -2.40 47.08
C VAL A 341 -10.90 -1.82 45.80
N ASN A 342 -11.62 -0.98 45.05
CA ASN A 342 -11.10 -0.34 43.86
C ASN A 342 -9.92 0.60 44.16
N LEU A 343 -9.94 1.33 45.26
CA LEU A 343 -8.82 2.16 45.70
C LEU A 343 -7.59 1.32 46.07
N GLU A 344 -7.77 0.21 46.79
CA GLU A 344 -6.67 -0.72 47.07
C GLU A 344 -6.10 -1.37 45.83
N LEU A 345 -6.94 -1.79 44.91
CA LEU A 345 -6.48 -2.33 43.62
C LEU A 345 -5.71 -1.30 42.78
N ARG A 346 -6.13 -0.04 42.77
CA ARG A 346 -5.38 1.06 42.11
C ARG A 346 -4.03 1.26 42.78
N ASN A 347 -3.98 1.23 44.10
CA ASN A 347 -2.74 1.36 44.84
C ASN A 347 -1.79 0.19 44.54
N LEU A 348 -2.27 -1.04 44.55
CA LEU A 348 -1.51 -2.23 44.18
C LEU A 348 -1.03 -2.19 42.75
N THR A 349 -1.90 -1.82 41.81
CA THR A 349 -1.56 -1.69 40.40
C THR A 349 -0.47 -0.63 40.17
N SER A 350 -0.52 0.48 40.92
CA SER A 350 0.52 1.52 40.85
C SER A 350 1.90 1.05 41.33
N PHE A 351 1.90 0.15 42.32
CA PHE A 351 3.12 -0.52 42.80
C PHE A 351 3.66 -1.52 41.77
N LEU A 352 2.81 -2.40 41.25
CA LEU A 352 3.20 -3.39 40.24
C LEU A 352 3.68 -2.75 38.94
N ALA A 353 3.09 -1.62 38.55
CA ALA A 353 3.52 -0.86 37.37
C ALA A 353 4.83 -0.12 37.56
N GLY A 354 5.37 -0.02 38.78
CA GLY A 354 6.62 0.67 39.07
C GLY A 354 6.63 2.16 38.70
N ARG A 355 5.45 2.82 38.66
CA ARG A 355 5.34 4.22 38.24
C ARG A 355 5.66 5.23 39.35
N GLY A 356 6.42 6.27 39.03
CA GLY A 356 6.69 7.38 39.90
C GLY A 356 7.49 6.99 41.17
N LYS A 357 6.99 7.38 42.35
CA LYS A 357 7.66 7.14 43.64
C LYS A 357 7.70 5.66 44.09
N ASN A 358 7.04 4.77 43.36
CA ASN A 358 6.94 3.34 43.69
C ASN A 358 7.97 2.48 42.98
N GLN A 359 8.86 3.10 42.20
CA GLN A 359 9.93 2.40 41.48
C GLN A 359 10.92 1.79 42.48
N GLY A 360 11.15 0.48 42.38
CA GLY A 360 12.08 -0.23 43.27
C GLY A 360 11.60 -0.50 44.69
N LYS A 361 10.32 -0.25 45.02
CA LYS A 361 9.75 -0.53 46.35
C LYS A 361 9.15 -1.96 46.42
N THR A 362 9.25 -2.54 47.59
CA THR A 362 8.66 -3.84 47.90
C THR A 362 7.24 -3.66 48.42
N TYR A 363 6.29 -4.45 47.91
CA TYR A 363 4.93 -4.55 48.40
C TYR A 363 4.84 -5.77 49.33
N ALA A 364 4.46 -5.58 50.56
CA ALA A 364 4.31 -6.65 51.56
C ALA A 364 2.87 -6.71 52.09
N THR A 365 2.31 -7.89 52.11
CA THR A 365 0.99 -8.17 52.71
C THR A 365 1.12 -9.24 53.78
N ARG A 366 0.15 -9.29 54.69
CA ARG A 366 0.02 -10.39 55.64
C ARG A 366 -0.91 -11.43 55.10
N SER A 367 -0.70 -12.69 55.45
CA SER A 367 -1.66 -13.76 55.24
C SER A 367 -2.89 -13.61 56.16
N PHE A 368 -4.02 -14.11 55.70
CA PHE A 368 -5.29 -14.10 56.44
C PHE A 368 -5.68 -15.54 56.77
N MET A 369 -6.29 -15.77 57.91
CA MET A 369 -6.89 -17.06 58.25
C MET A 369 -8.39 -16.97 57.99
N ASN A 370 -8.95 -17.98 57.33
CA ASN A 370 -10.38 -18.12 57.21
C ASN A 370 -10.98 -18.79 58.49
N GLU A 371 -12.30 -18.87 58.58
CA GLU A 371 -13.02 -19.47 59.71
C GLU A 371 -12.66 -20.96 59.93
N ASN A 372 -12.20 -21.66 58.91
CA ASN A 372 -11.78 -23.06 58.95
C ASN A 372 -10.30 -23.24 59.33
N GLY A 373 -9.54 -22.17 59.58
CA GLY A 373 -8.13 -22.21 59.91
C GLY A 373 -7.19 -22.31 58.75
N ASP A 374 -7.68 -22.25 57.52
CA ASP A 374 -6.84 -22.23 56.32
C ASP A 374 -6.23 -20.85 56.07
N ILE A 375 -4.99 -20.83 55.57
CA ILE A 375 -4.26 -19.60 55.28
C ILE A 375 -4.64 -19.10 53.90
N GLU A 376 -5.30 -17.98 53.81
CA GLU A 376 -5.55 -17.27 52.57
C GLU A 376 -4.55 -16.12 52.39
N GLN A 377 -4.10 -15.92 51.16
CA GLN A 377 -3.17 -14.84 50.81
C GLN A 377 -3.53 -14.22 49.46
N TRP A 378 -3.14 -13.00 49.28
CA TRP A 378 -3.22 -12.35 47.98
C TRP A 378 -2.42 -13.16 46.97
N LYS A 379 -3.04 -13.57 45.88
CA LYS A 379 -2.36 -14.28 44.80
C LYS A 379 -2.30 -13.38 43.58
N ILE A 380 -1.10 -13.11 43.13
CA ILE A 380 -0.86 -12.35 41.93
C ILE A 380 -0.27 -13.32 40.92
N GLU A 381 -1.03 -13.66 39.90
CA GLU A 381 -0.59 -14.51 38.80
C GLU A 381 -0.23 -13.65 37.60
N GLU A 382 0.96 -13.84 37.06
CA GLU A 382 1.29 -13.25 35.78
C GLU A 382 0.55 -14.01 34.69
N ILE A 383 -0.21 -13.30 33.87
CA ILE A 383 -0.82 -13.88 32.68
C ILE A 383 0.31 -14.06 31.64
N PRO A 384 0.67 -15.31 31.29
CA PRO A 384 1.76 -15.56 30.37
C PRO A 384 1.46 -14.94 29.01
N GLN A 385 2.14 -13.86 28.70
CA GLN A 385 1.98 -13.17 27.43
C GLN A 385 2.98 -13.76 26.42
N LYS A 386 2.51 -14.63 25.55
CA LYS A 386 3.31 -15.19 24.43
C LYS A 386 3.52 -14.17 23.31
N TYR A 387 3.56 -12.87 23.65
CA TYR A 387 3.66 -11.80 22.66
C TYR A 387 4.97 -11.84 21.88
N LYS A 388 6.06 -12.26 22.51
CA LYS A 388 7.37 -12.31 21.84
C LYS A 388 7.38 -13.31 20.70
N GLU A 389 6.88 -14.52 20.94
CA GLU A 389 6.77 -15.57 19.92
C GLU A 389 5.84 -15.12 18.77
N TYR A 390 4.73 -14.44 19.11
CA TYR A 390 3.77 -13.95 18.12
C TYR A 390 4.36 -12.83 17.26
N ILE A 391 5.07 -11.85 17.85
CA ILE A 391 5.73 -10.77 17.11
C ILE A 391 6.85 -11.34 16.24
N GLU A 392 7.65 -12.29 16.74
CA GLU A 392 8.70 -12.95 15.97
C GLU A 392 8.11 -13.71 14.76
N ALA A 393 6.96 -14.37 14.94
CA ALA A 393 6.25 -15.01 13.84
C ALA A 393 5.77 -14.00 12.79
N LEU A 394 5.18 -12.87 13.20
CA LEU A 394 4.76 -11.81 12.29
C LEU A 394 5.95 -11.19 11.52
N ILE A 395 7.07 -10.94 12.19
CA ILE A 395 8.29 -10.45 11.55
C ILE A 395 8.82 -11.47 10.52
N SER A 396 8.76 -12.75 10.84
CA SER A 396 9.17 -13.82 9.92
C SER A 396 8.31 -13.87 8.67
N VAL A 397 6.97 -13.75 8.82
CA VAL A 397 6.03 -13.66 7.69
C VAL A 397 6.30 -12.43 6.84
N ASP A 398 6.55 -11.27 7.48
CA ASP A 398 6.83 -10.02 6.81
C ASP A 398 8.14 -10.06 6.01
N LYS A 399 9.21 -10.65 6.57
CA LYS A 399 10.47 -10.92 5.83
C LYS A 399 10.23 -11.84 4.63
N ARG A 400 9.39 -12.87 4.78
CA ARG A 400 9.01 -13.75 3.67
C ARG A 400 8.25 -13.00 2.59
N ALA A 401 7.32 -12.11 2.98
CA ALA A 401 6.58 -11.28 2.06
C ALA A 401 7.51 -10.38 1.23
N ASP A 402 8.50 -9.74 1.85
CA ASP A 402 9.49 -8.94 1.14
C ASP A 402 10.24 -9.75 0.06
N MET A 403 10.66 -10.97 0.40
CA MET A 403 11.33 -11.86 -0.56
C MET A 403 10.43 -12.23 -1.74
N VAL A 404 9.15 -12.50 -1.47
CA VAL A 404 8.16 -12.80 -2.52
C VAL A 404 7.94 -11.59 -3.43
N LEU A 405 7.83 -10.37 -2.87
CA LEU A 405 7.63 -9.14 -3.63
C LEU A 405 8.86 -8.82 -4.52
N LEU A 406 10.07 -9.00 -4.00
CA LEU A 406 11.30 -8.85 -4.77
C LEU A 406 11.38 -9.84 -5.93
N SER A 407 11.15 -11.11 -5.64
CA SER A 407 11.16 -12.19 -6.65
C SER A 407 10.12 -11.94 -7.74
N ALA A 408 8.90 -11.56 -7.36
CA ALA A 408 7.83 -11.29 -8.30
C ALA A 408 8.08 -10.06 -9.18
N LYS A 409 8.85 -9.06 -8.69
CA LYS A 409 9.31 -7.92 -9.51
C LYS A 409 10.55 -8.23 -10.34
N GLY A 410 11.10 -9.45 -10.24
CA GLY A 410 12.31 -9.83 -10.95
C GLY A 410 13.56 -9.04 -10.53
N ILE A 411 13.54 -8.44 -9.33
CA ILE A 411 14.67 -7.64 -8.83
C ILE A 411 15.41 -8.44 -7.77
N ASP A 412 16.67 -8.70 -8.00
CA ASP A 412 17.52 -9.33 -6.99
C ASP A 412 17.75 -8.40 -5.79
N PRO A 413 17.79 -8.92 -4.56
CA PRO A 413 18.11 -8.15 -3.36
C PRO A 413 19.40 -7.32 -3.45
N SER A 414 20.40 -7.77 -4.21
CA SER A 414 21.66 -7.03 -4.42
C SER A 414 21.47 -5.72 -5.18
N ILE A 415 20.47 -5.64 -6.06
CA ILE A 415 20.12 -4.42 -6.82
C ILE A 415 19.20 -3.52 -6.00
N SER A 416 18.34 -4.13 -5.18
CA SER A 416 17.32 -3.41 -4.43
C SER A 416 17.83 -2.71 -3.16
N ASN A 417 19.06 -3.01 -2.70
CA ASN A 417 19.62 -2.60 -1.41
C ASN A 417 18.80 -3.08 -0.19
N ILE A 418 18.06 -4.17 -0.35
CA ILE A 418 17.30 -4.78 0.71
C ILE A 418 18.07 -6.01 1.17
N THR A 419 18.47 -6.01 2.43
CA THR A 419 19.18 -7.13 3.03
C THR A 419 18.20 -8.02 3.77
N SER A 420 18.17 -9.32 3.46
CA SER A 420 17.30 -10.27 4.15
C SER A 420 17.71 -10.55 5.59
N ASP A 421 18.97 -10.31 5.98
CA ASP A 421 19.51 -10.64 7.32
C ASP A 421 20.62 -9.69 7.82
N GLY A 422 20.66 -8.45 7.34
CA GLY A 422 21.66 -7.48 7.81
C GLY A 422 23.10 -7.74 7.32
N THR A 423 23.34 -8.76 6.56
CA THR A 423 24.65 -9.05 5.96
C THR A 423 24.77 -8.37 4.59
N ILE A 424 25.52 -7.29 4.55
CA ILE A 424 25.86 -6.51 3.34
C ILE A 424 26.92 -7.25 2.50
N SER A 425 26.95 -8.55 2.48
CA SER A 425 28.03 -9.27 1.82
C SER A 425 27.52 -10.10 0.65
N LYS A 426 26.95 -9.40 -0.36
CA LYS A 426 26.98 -9.95 -1.71
C LYS A 426 28.19 -9.40 -2.43
N SER A 427 28.91 -10.28 -3.11
CA SER A 427 30.07 -9.92 -3.94
C SER A 427 29.65 -8.89 -5.01
N GLY A 428 30.49 -7.90 -5.28
CA GLY A 428 30.25 -6.95 -6.36
C GLY A 428 30.03 -7.62 -7.72
N SER A 429 30.56 -8.81 -7.92
CA SER A 429 30.36 -9.62 -9.12
C SER A 429 28.93 -10.13 -9.24
N ASP A 430 28.29 -10.56 -8.15
CA ASP A 430 26.90 -11.03 -8.18
C ASP A 430 25.93 -9.90 -8.53
N ALA A 431 26.15 -8.71 -7.95
CA ALA A 431 25.37 -7.52 -8.26
C ALA A 431 25.48 -7.13 -9.74
N TYR A 432 26.68 -7.26 -10.32
CA TYR A 432 26.93 -6.99 -11.71
C TYR A 432 26.18 -7.95 -12.64
N TYR A 433 26.27 -9.26 -12.41
CA TYR A 433 25.57 -10.24 -13.24
C TYR A 433 24.05 -10.12 -13.10
N ASN A 434 23.54 -9.93 -11.91
CA ASN A 434 22.12 -9.73 -11.67
C ASN A 434 21.60 -8.47 -12.37
N TYR A 435 22.40 -7.41 -12.39
CA TYR A 435 22.08 -6.19 -13.15
C TYR A 435 22.02 -6.45 -14.65
N ILE A 436 22.98 -7.17 -15.23
CA ILE A 436 22.97 -7.52 -16.66
C ILE A 436 21.73 -8.39 -16.99
N ILE A 437 21.44 -9.41 -16.19
CA ILE A 437 20.25 -10.25 -16.37
C ILE A 437 18.99 -9.38 -16.34
N TYR A 438 18.90 -8.45 -15.39
CA TYR A 438 17.78 -7.54 -15.32
C TYR A 438 17.67 -6.63 -16.55
N LEU A 439 18.79 -6.14 -17.08
CA LEU A 439 18.80 -5.32 -18.29
C LEU A 439 18.27 -6.05 -19.53
N THR A 440 18.52 -7.36 -19.66
CA THR A 440 18.00 -8.14 -20.79
C THR A 440 16.48 -8.23 -20.78
N GLN A 441 15.84 -8.15 -19.60
CA GLN A 441 14.39 -8.18 -19.44
C GLN A 441 13.72 -6.84 -19.82
N GLN A 442 14.50 -5.77 -20.03
CA GLN A 442 13.95 -4.44 -20.30
C GLN A 442 13.60 -4.19 -21.78
N ALA A 443 13.78 -5.16 -22.66
CA ALA A 443 13.47 -5.01 -24.09
C ALA A 443 11.97 -4.84 -24.36
N ILE A 444 11.12 -5.64 -23.68
CA ILE A 444 9.66 -5.56 -23.82
C ILE A 444 9.12 -4.24 -23.22
N PRO A 445 9.44 -3.86 -21.97
CA PRO A 445 9.06 -2.56 -21.44
C PRO A 445 9.45 -1.37 -22.33
N ASP A 446 10.69 -1.36 -22.84
CA ASP A 446 11.20 -0.32 -23.73
C ASP A 446 10.34 -0.21 -25.01
N SER A 447 10.02 -1.35 -25.64
CA SER A 447 9.20 -1.40 -26.86
C SER A 447 7.78 -0.89 -26.65
N VAL A 448 7.12 -1.29 -25.54
CA VAL A 448 5.76 -0.88 -25.22
C VAL A 448 5.69 0.61 -24.87
N VAL A 449 6.61 1.08 -24.05
CA VAL A 449 6.65 2.49 -23.62
C VAL A 449 6.93 3.44 -24.78
N CYS A 450 7.79 3.05 -25.70
CA CYS A 450 8.16 3.88 -26.85
C CYS A 450 7.26 3.67 -28.09
N ALA A 451 6.30 2.74 -28.06
CA ALA A 451 5.48 2.38 -29.21
C ALA A 451 4.76 3.58 -29.84
N ASP A 452 3.98 4.32 -29.05
CA ASP A 452 3.24 5.47 -29.58
C ASP A 452 4.14 6.61 -30.07
N LEU A 453 5.30 6.79 -29.40
CA LEU A 453 6.26 7.81 -29.82
C LEU A 453 6.99 7.43 -31.11
N ASN A 454 7.29 6.15 -31.28
CA ASN A 454 7.84 5.65 -32.54
C ASN A 454 6.84 5.75 -33.68
N GLU A 455 5.56 5.50 -33.46
CA GLU A 455 4.50 5.73 -34.44
C GLU A 455 4.37 7.22 -34.82
N ALA A 456 4.48 8.12 -33.80
CA ALA A 456 4.48 9.55 -34.06
C ALA A 456 5.71 10.01 -34.89
N ILE A 457 6.88 9.40 -34.71
CA ILE A 457 8.07 9.61 -35.55
C ILE A 457 7.80 9.11 -36.97
N ALA A 458 7.15 7.94 -37.13
CA ALA A 458 6.79 7.41 -38.43
C ALA A 458 5.88 8.36 -39.24
N LEU A 459 4.92 8.99 -38.56
CA LEU A 459 4.00 9.95 -39.19
C LEU A 459 4.63 11.28 -39.50
N ASN A 460 5.53 11.77 -38.67
CA ASN A 460 6.18 13.06 -38.85
C ASN A 460 7.39 12.98 -39.78
N PHE A 461 8.13 11.86 -39.76
CA PHE A 461 9.39 11.66 -40.47
C PHE A 461 9.43 10.29 -41.16
N PRO A 462 8.55 10.03 -42.16
CA PRO A 462 8.38 8.70 -42.74
C PRO A 462 9.67 8.17 -43.39
N GLU A 463 10.45 9.01 -44.04
CA GLU A 463 11.72 8.61 -44.69
C GLU A 463 12.74 8.12 -43.64
N LYS A 464 12.90 8.90 -42.54
CA LYS A 464 13.82 8.55 -41.45
C LYS A 464 13.38 7.29 -40.69
N TYR A 465 12.07 7.13 -40.53
CA TYR A 465 11.51 5.91 -39.94
C TYR A 465 11.74 4.70 -40.86
N ALA A 466 11.62 4.86 -42.19
CA ALA A 466 11.93 3.80 -43.15
C ALA A 466 13.43 3.42 -43.11
N ASP A 467 14.31 4.39 -42.87
CA ASP A 467 15.74 4.17 -42.62
C ASP A 467 16.08 3.46 -41.30
N GLY A 468 15.07 3.07 -40.52
CA GLY A 468 15.23 2.32 -39.27
C GLY A 468 15.49 3.18 -38.03
N ILE A 469 15.34 4.51 -38.13
CA ILE A 469 15.51 5.39 -36.95
C ILE A 469 14.31 5.20 -35.97
N ARG A 470 14.63 4.89 -34.74
CA ARG A 470 13.67 4.68 -33.65
C ARG A 470 14.13 5.44 -32.40
N ILE A 471 13.20 5.67 -31.46
CA ILE A 471 13.54 6.17 -30.14
C ILE A 471 13.43 5.03 -29.14
N GLY A 472 14.33 4.97 -28.19
CA GLY A 472 14.36 4.03 -27.08
C GLY A 472 15.24 4.56 -25.96
N PHE A 473 15.39 3.81 -24.90
CA PHE A 473 16.19 4.23 -23.75
C PHE A 473 17.64 3.74 -23.87
N HIS A 474 18.56 4.66 -23.65
CA HIS A 474 19.97 4.32 -23.56
C HIS A 474 20.34 3.94 -22.14
N ARG A 475 20.92 2.77 -21.99
CA ARG A 475 21.42 2.23 -20.73
C ARG A 475 22.93 2.05 -20.83
N PRO A 476 23.70 2.74 -19.99
CA PRO A 476 25.15 2.62 -20.04
C PRO A 476 25.57 1.20 -19.65
N ALA A 477 26.53 0.66 -20.40
CA ALA A 477 27.16 -0.59 -20.01
C ALA A 477 28.00 -0.35 -18.75
N VAL A 478 27.68 -1.08 -17.68
CA VAL A 478 28.49 -1.08 -16.47
C VAL A 478 29.70 -1.98 -16.71
N GLN A 479 30.90 -1.45 -16.57
CA GLN A 479 32.14 -2.23 -16.64
C GLN A 479 32.58 -2.63 -15.25
N ARG A 480 33.10 -3.84 -15.09
CA ARG A 480 33.73 -4.24 -13.82
C ARG A 480 35.03 -3.46 -13.64
N GLN A 481 35.29 -3.07 -12.41
CA GLN A 481 36.53 -2.40 -12.08
C GLN A 481 37.79 -3.26 -12.38
N GLU A 482 37.62 -4.57 -12.41
CA GLU A 482 38.65 -5.56 -12.74
C GLU A 482 38.96 -5.58 -14.24
N ASP A 483 37.98 -5.31 -15.10
CA ASP A 483 38.12 -5.30 -16.56
C ASP A 483 38.67 -3.97 -17.09
N VAL A 484 38.74 -2.94 -16.23
CA VAL A 484 39.33 -1.64 -16.61
C VAL A 484 40.80 -1.62 -16.24
N SER A 485 41.65 -1.34 -17.24
CA SER A 485 43.10 -1.21 -17.00
C SER A 485 43.38 -0.16 -15.90
N PRO A 486 44.44 -0.34 -15.11
CA PRO A 486 44.75 0.62 -14.01
C PRO A 486 44.88 2.08 -14.44
N ALA A 487 45.36 2.33 -15.68
CA ALA A 487 45.48 3.65 -16.25
C ALA A 487 44.09 4.30 -16.53
N ASN A 488 43.09 3.50 -16.96
CA ASN A 488 41.78 4.00 -17.31
C ASN A 488 40.83 4.10 -16.04
N ARG A 489 41.21 3.49 -14.93
CA ARG A 489 40.46 3.65 -13.65
C ARG A 489 40.51 5.07 -13.12
N MET A 490 41.61 5.79 -13.37
CA MET A 490 41.77 7.20 -12.96
C MET A 490 41.18 8.18 -13.97
N ALA A 491 41.17 7.83 -15.30
CA ALA A 491 40.63 8.70 -16.34
C ALA A 491 39.08 8.84 -16.26
N ASN A 492 38.37 7.79 -15.87
CA ASN A 492 36.90 7.81 -15.72
C ASN A 492 36.40 8.66 -14.55
N GLN A 493 37.26 9.17 -13.67
CA GLN A 493 36.86 10.10 -12.60
C GLN A 493 36.84 11.56 -13.03
N ASN A 494 37.42 11.89 -14.17
CA ASN A 494 37.56 13.27 -14.68
C ASN A 494 36.64 13.60 -15.89
N GLU A 495 35.83 12.64 -16.36
CA GLU A 495 34.89 12.84 -17.48
C GLU A 495 33.39 12.74 -17.05
N GLN A 496 33.07 12.91 -15.75
CA GLN A 496 31.71 13.04 -15.27
C GLN A 496 31.35 14.48 -14.94
#